data_4b6a487383bcd14d45115edeaf6d3157
#
_entry.id   4b6a487383bcd14d45115edeaf6d3157
#
_cell.length_a   1.000
_cell.length_b   1.000
_cell.length_c   1.000
_cell.angle_alpha   90.00
_cell.angle_beta   90.00
_cell.angle_gamma   90.00
#
_symmetry.space_group_name_H-M   'P 1'
#
loop_
_entity.id
_entity.type
_entity.pdbx_description
1 polymer ?
#
loop_
_entity_poly.entity_id
_entity_poly.type
_entity_poly.pdbx_seq_one_letter_code
_entity_poly.pdbx_strand_id
1 'polypeptide(L)'
;MKDNYCVIMGGGIGSRFWPFSRESYPKQFLDFFGTGRSLLQMTFDRFSKIIPIENIYIVTNEQYASLVKEQLPELGKSQILLEPARRNTAPCIAYAAYHIKACNPNANIVVAPSDHLILKEDIFLKDVQKSLDFVKDNNALVTLGIKPSRPETGYGYIQSSDIMLDEFTKVKTFTEKPDLELAKVFMESGEFFWNSGLFVWNVNTILEALSKFLPDISLRFDLGKEKFNTAEERDFIAENFPYCLNISIDYGIMEKADNVYMLCVDFGWADLGTWGSLFDLAKKDEQNNALLKSEAIMYESNGNIVALDNPKRLTVIQGINDCIVAESGNVLLICKKEDEQRIKQFVADAQMKYGKEFN
;
A
#
# COMPACT_ATOMS: atom_id res chain seq x y z
N MET A 1 -22.57 4.18 9.56
CA MET A 1 -21.94 4.55 8.26
C MET A 1 -21.43 6.00 8.22
N LYS A 2 -22.14 6.99 8.80
CA LYS A 2 -21.71 8.41 8.76
C LYS A 2 -20.36 8.68 9.46
N ASP A 3 -19.95 7.84 10.39
CA ASP A 3 -18.72 8.00 11.18
C ASP A 3 -17.54 7.15 10.67
N ASN A 4 -17.74 6.40 9.58
CA ASN A 4 -16.69 5.61 8.97
C ASN A 4 -15.94 6.43 7.91
N TYR A 5 -14.61 6.40 7.97
CA TYR A 5 -13.68 7.14 7.12
C TYR A 5 -12.67 6.16 6.51
N CYS A 6 -12.18 6.50 5.32
CA CYS A 6 -11.10 5.79 4.67
C CYS A 6 -9.93 6.72 4.38
N VAL A 7 -8.74 6.29 4.71
CA VAL A 7 -7.48 6.97 4.36
C VAL A 7 -6.70 6.05 3.42
N ILE A 8 -6.55 6.45 2.17
CA ILE A 8 -5.78 5.74 1.15
C ILE A 8 -4.41 6.38 1.04
N MET A 9 -3.36 5.63 1.40
CA MET A 9 -1.97 6.11 1.36
C MET A 9 -1.36 5.91 -0.02
N GLY A 10 -1.04 7.00 -0.71
CA GLY A 10 -0.52 7.01 -2.08
C GLY A 10 0.90 7.58 -2.21
N GLY A 11 1.80 7.31 -1.24
CA GLY A 11 3.12 7.95 -1.17
C GLY A 11 4.29 7.15 -1.78
N GLY A 12 4.12 5.87 -2.11
CA GLY A 12 5.19 5.01 -2.64
C GLY A 12 5.52 5.28 -4.11
N ILE A 13 6.76 5.00 -4.54
CA ILE A 13 7.14 5.05 -5.97
C ILE A 13 6.91 3.71 -6.66
N GLY A 14 7.18 2.59 -5.97
CA GLY A 14 7.10 1.25 -6.58
C GLY A 14 8.22 0.97 -7.58
N SER A 15 9.43 1.44 -7.33
CA SER A 15 10.59 1.42 -8.25
C SER A 15 10.98 0.03 -8.80
N ARG A 16 10.53 -1.06 -8.16
CA ARG A 16 10.75 -2.43 -8.68
C ARG A 16 9.97 -2.73 -9.95
N PHE A 17 8.92 -1.95 -10.27
CA PHE A 17 8.16 -2.08 -11.52
C PHE A 17 8.70 -1.20 -12.65
N TRP A 18 9.91 -0.63 -12.49
CA TRP A 18 10.56 0.04 -13.61
C TRP A 18 10.68 -0.93 -14.81
N PRO A 19 10.44 -0.44 -16.03
CA PRO A 19 10.25 0.94 -16.47
C PRO A 19 8.80 1.46 -16.42
N PHE A 20 7.83 0.65 -15.99
CA PHE A 20 6.43 1.07 -15.90
C PHE A 20 6.22 2.09 -14.77
N SER A 21 6.73 1.81 -13.57
CA SER A 21 6.70 2.75 -12.46
C SER A 21 7.92 3.64 -12.48
N ARG A 22 7.69 4.95 -12.49
CA ARG A 22 8.71 6.00 -12.48
C ARG A 22 8.43 6.99 -11.35
N GLU A 23 9.41 7.81 -10.98
CA GLU A 23 9.20 8.86 -9.98
C GLU A 23 8.10 9.84 -10.41
N SER A 24 8.01 10.15 -11.71
CA SER A 24 6.97 11.00 -12.28
C SER A 24 5.60 10.34 -12.37
N TYR A 25 5.53 9.01 -12.43
CA TYR A 25 4.30 8.24 -12.57
C TYR A 25 4.39 6.93 -11.80
N PRO A 26 4.16 6.98 -10.46
CA PRO A 26 4.31 5.84 -9.56
C PRO A 26 3.33 4.70 -9.80
N LYS A 27 3.67 3.52 -9.25
CA LYS A 27 2.94 2.26 -9.35
C LYS A 27 1.43 2.40 -9.13
N GLN A 28 1.00 3.13 -8.12
CA GLN A 28 -0.43 3.25 -7.78
C GLN A 28 -1.27 3.92 -8.87
N PHE A 29 -0.67 4.68 -9.76
CA PHE A 29 -1.35 5.33 -10.89
C PHE A 29 -1.40 4.47 -12.15
N LEU A 30 -0.76 3.28 -12.13
CA LEU A 30 -0.69 2.36 -13.26
C LEU A 30 -1.92 1.43 -13.30
N ASP A 31 -2.42 1.20 -14.51
CA ASP A 31 -3.34 0.10 -14.80
C ASP A 31 -2.53 -1.12 -15.24
N PHE A 32 -2.19 -1.99 -14.32
CA PHE A 32 -1.43 -3.21 -14.62
C PHE A 32 -2.24 -4.28 -15.36
N PHE A 33 -3.54 -4.29 -15.16
CA PHE A 33 -4.40 -5.39 -15.61
C PHE A 33 -5.18 -5.09 -16.88
N GLY A 34 -5.03 -3.88 -17.46
CA GLY A 34 -5.77 -3.49 -18.65
C GLY A 34 -7.28 -3.31 -18.42
N THR A 35 -7.66 -3.00 -17.19
CA THR A 35 -9.06 -2.82 -16.79
C THR A 35 -9.61 -1.43 -17.08
N GLY A 36 -8.75 -0.49 -17.49
CA GLY A 36 -9.07 0.94 -17.61
C GLY A 36 -9.04 1.67 -16.27
N ARG A 37 -8.63 1.00 -15.17
CA ARG A 37 -8.52 1.57 -13.82
C ARG A 37 -7.14 1.35 -13.24
N SER A 38 -6.54 2.40 -12.66
CA SER A 38 -5.30 2.28 -11.91
C SER A 38 -5.51 1.57 -10.55
N LEU A 39 -4.43 1.17 -9.89
CA LEU A 39 -4.52 0.57 -8.55
C LEU A 39 -5.17 1.52 -7.53
N LEU A 40 -4.84 2.82 -7.59
CA LEU A 40 -5.46 3.85 -6.77
C LEU A 40 -6.98 3.93 -7.01
N GLN A 41 -7.39 3.98 -8.28
CA GLN A 41 -8.79 4.01 -8.65
C GLN A 41 -9.54 2.74 -8.20
N MET A 42 -8.94 1.55 -8.41
CA MET A 42 -9.52 0.29 -7.93
C MET A 42 -9.69 0.26 -6.40
N THR A 43 -8.75 0.84 -5.67
CA THR A 43 -8.81 0.94 -4.21
C THR A 43 -9.92 1.91 -3.78
N PHE A 44 -10.00 3.07 -4.42
CA PHE A 44 -11.06 4.06 -4.18
C PHE A 44 -12.45 3.49 -4.49
N ASP A 45 -12.64 2.88 -5.67
CA ASP A 45 -13.92 2.29 -6.11
C ASP A 45 -14.40 1.21 -5.12
N ARG A 46 -13.47 0.44 -4.57
CA ARG A 46 -13.75 -0.59 -3.58
C ARG A 46 -14.30 0.00 -2.29
N PHE A 47 -13.61 0.98 -1.71
CA PHE A 47 -14.05 1.59 -0.46
C PHE A 47 -15.31 2.44 -0.61
N SER A 48 -15.55 3.07 -1.76
CA SER A 48 -16.76 3.87 -2.02
C SER A 48 -18.06 3.06 -1.95
N LYS A 49 -17.98 1.71 -1.98
CA LYS A 49 -19.14 0.83 -1.81
C LYS A 49 -19.65 0.77 -0.36
N ILE A 50 -18.80 1.05 0.62
CA ILE A 50 -19.15 0.95 2.05
C ILE A 50 -18.90 2.23 2.85
N ILE A 51 -18.13 3.18 2.31
CA ILE A 51 -17.81 4.45 2.95
C ILE A 51 -18.28 5.59 2.03
N PRO A 52 -19.01 6.61 2.55
CA PRO A 52 -19.39 7.77 1.77
C PRO A 52 -18.17 8.45 1.13
N ILE A 53 -18.31 8.89 -0.14
CA ILE A 53 -17.19 9.47 -0.90
C ILE A 53 -16.59 10.67 -0.17
N GLU A 54 -17.42 11.48 0.48
CA GLU A 54 -17.00 12.63 1.29
C GLU A 54 -16.12 12.27 2.49
N ASN A 55 -16.10 10.99 2.90
CA ASN A 55 -15.30 10.47 4.01
C ASN A 55 -14.06 9.67 3.52
N ILE A 56 -13.76 9.68 2.21
CA ILE A 56 -12.57 9.04 1.65
C ILE A 56 -11.51 10.09 1.39
N TYR A 57 -10.34 9.91 1.98
CA TYR A 57 -9.19 10.80 1.88
C TYR A 57 -8.01 10.10 1.22
N ILE A 58 -7.32 10.82 0.34
CA ILE A 58 -6.06 10.36 -0.25
C ILE A 58 -4.92 11.14 0.39
N VAL A 59 -3.96 10.45 1.01
CA VAL A 59 -2.73 11.08 1.49
C VAL A 59 -1.61 10.75 0.52
N THR A 60 -0.99 11.79 -0.05
CA THR A 60 0.06 11.61 -1.06
C THR A 60 1.07 12.76 -1.02
N ASN A 61 2.22 12.57 -1.68
CA ASN A 61 3.19 13.66 -1.83
C ASN A 61 2.64 14.77 -2.74
N GLU A 62 2.99 16.03 -2.46
CA GLU A 62 2.52 17.20 -3.23
C GLU A 62 2.73 17.07 -4.74
N GLN A 63 3.83 16.44 -5.18
CA GLN A 63 4.13 16.24 -6.59
C GLN A 63 3.09 15.38 -7.33
N TYR A 64 2.30 14.56 -6.63
CA TYR A 64 1.29 13.69 -7.21
C TYR A 64 -0.14 14.24 -7.12
N ALA A 65 -0.32 15.43 -6.58
CA ALA A 65 -1.64 16.05 -6.41
C ALA A 65 -2.44 16.14 -7.73
N SER A 66 -1.76 16.47 -8.84
CA SER A 66 -2.38 16.54 -10.16
C SER A 66 -2.83 15.17 -10.67
N LEU A 67 -2.03 14.12 -10.48
CA LEU A 67 -2.36 12.74 -10.87
C LEU A 67 -3.56 12.21 -10.09
N VAL A 68 -3.61 12.46 -8.76
CA VAL A 68 -4.78 12.08 -7.95
C VAL A 68 -6.03 12.77 -8.46
N LYS A 69 -5.96 14.08 -8.71
CA LYS A 69 -7.12 14.86 -9.18
C LYS A 69 -7.57 14.43 -10.58
N GLU A 70 -6.65 14.06 -11.47
CA GLU A 70 -6.95 13.53 -12.79
C GLU A 70 -7.66 12.18 -12.72
N GLN A 71 -7.17 11.28 -11.85
CA GLN A 71 -7.70 9.93 -11.75
C GLN A 71 -8.95 9.82 -10.87
N LEU A 72 -9.12 10.71 -9.90
CA LEU A 72 -10.26 10.77 -8.96
C LEU A 72 -10.88 12.17 -8.97
N PRO A 73 -11.50 12.59 -10.10
CA PRO A 73 -12.06 13.93 -10.25
C PRO A 73 -13.26 14.20 -9.32
N GLU A 74 -13.89 13.14 -8.78
CA GLU A 74 -14.99 13.21 -7.81
C GLU A 74 -14.56 13.70 -6.43
N LEU A 75 -13.25 13.65 -6.11
CA LEU A 75 -12.76 14.12 -4.81
C LEU A 75 -12.66 15.64 -4.74
N GLY A 76 -13.14 16.19 -3.63
CA GLY A 76 -12.92 17.59 -3.27
C GLY A 76 -11.45 17.87 -2.90
N LYS A 77 -11.04 19.13 -3.00
CA LYS A 77 -9.65 19.52 -2.69
C LYS A 77 -9.24 19.20 -1.24
N SER A 78 -10.17 19.28 -0.29
CA SER A 78 -9.94 18.99 1.12
C SER A 78 -9.75 17.48 1.41
N GLN A 79 -10.11 16.61 0.46
CA GLN A 79 -9.94 15.17 0.58
C GLN A 79 -8.60 14.67 0.08
N ILE A 80 -7.78 15.53 -0.51
CA ILE A 80 -6.42 15.21 -0.96
C ILE A 80 -5.44 15.89 -0.01
N LEU A 81 -4.95 15.11 0.95
CA LEU A 81 -3.99 15.55 1.96
C LEU A 81 -2.57 15.44 1.40
N LEU A 82 -1.87 16.57 1.34
CA LEU A 82 -0.59 16.67 0.64
C LEU A 82 0.58 16.69 1.63
N GLU A 83 1.45 15.69 1.53
CA GLU A 83 2.70 15.61 2.28
C GLU A 83 3.79 16.42 1.58
N PRO A 84 4.39 17.43 2.24
CA PRO A 84 5.47 18.24 1.65
C PRO A 84 6.81 17.48 1.61
N ALA A 85 6.95 16.40 2.36
CA ALA A 85 8.12 15.54 2.41
C ALA A 85 7.74 14.08 2.68
N ARG A 86 8.58 13.14 2.27
CA ARG A 86 8.37 11.71 2.58
C ARG A 86 8.88 11.42 4.00
N ARG A 87 7.99 10.99 4.91
CA ARG A 87 8.28 10.69 6.32
C ARG A 87 7.77 9.33 6.77
N ASN A 88 7.50 8.41 5.81
CA ASN A 88 6.95 7.08 6.10
C ASN A 88 5.49 7.14 6.62
N THR A 89 4.94 6.01 7.08
CA THR A 89 3.50 5.87 7.30
C THR A 89 2.99 6.47 8.62
N ALA A 90 3.81 6.59 9.68
CA ALA A 90 3.31 7.16 10.94
C ALA A 90 2.95 8.65 10.84
N PRO A 91 3.78 9.55 10.28
CA PRO A 91 3.36 10.95 10.06
C PRO A 91 2.23 11.10 9.06
N CYS A 92 2.18 10.26 8.01
CA CYS A 92 1.10 10.19 7.04
C CYS A 92 -0.26 9.94 7.75
N ILE A 93 -0.31 8.90 8.58
CA ILE A 93 -1.49 8.52 9.35
C ILE A 93 -1.83 9.58 10.40
N ALA A 94 -0.83 10.14 11.09
CA ALA A 94 -1.03 11.21 12.05
C ALA A 94 -1.71 12.41 11.38
N TYR A 95 -1.21 12.88 10.23
CA TYR A 95 -1.81 13.98 9.48
C TYR A 95 -3.29 13.71 9.17
N ALA A 96 -3.59 12.54 8.59
CA ALA A 96 -4.97 12.18 8.29
C ALA A 96 -5.84 12.08 9.55
N ALA A 97 -5.33 11.50 10.64
CA ALA A 97 -6.07 11.37 11.89
C ALA A 97 -6.41 12.72 12.54
N TYR A 98 -5.47 13.68 12.56
CA TYR A 98 -5.73 15.03 13.06
C TYR A 98 -6.75 15.77 12.19
N HIS A 99 -6.62 15.69 10.86
CA HIS A 99 -7.59 16.26 9.93
C HIS A 99 -9.00 15.70 10.13
N ILE A 100 -9.14 14.37 10.14
CA ILE A 100 -10.42 13.68 10.34
C ILE A 100 -11.00 13.97 11.72
N LYS A 101 -10.16 14.06 12.77
CA LYS A 101 -10.61 14.42 14.12
C LYS A 101 -11.25 15.81 14.16
N ALA A 102 -10.72 16.78 13.39
CA ALA A 102 -11.30 18.10 13.27
C ALA A 102 -12.64 18.09 12.50
N CYS A 103 -12.82 17.14 11.57
CA CYS A 103 -14.09 16.95 10.86
C CYS A 103 -15.13 16.19 11.71
N ASN A 104 -14.71 15.12 12.37
CA ASN A 104 -15.58 14.24 13.17
C ASN A 104 -14.82 13.64 14.37
N PRO A 105 -15.11 14.08 15.60
CA PRO A 105 -14.42 13.58 16.79
C PRO A 105 -14.68 12.12 17.14
N ASN A 106 -15.64 11.46 16.51
CA ASN A 106 -16.03 10.08 16.76
C ASN A 106 -15.72 9.16 15.56
N ALA A 107 -14.88 9.58 14.63
CA ALA A 107 -14.60 8.86 13.40
C ALA A 107 -13.95 7.49 13.66
N ASN A 108 -14.42 6.45 12.94
CA ASN A 108 -13.73 5.20 12.78
C ASN A 108 -13.01 5.21 11.43
N ILE A 109 -11.73 4.90 11.42
CA ILE A 109 -10.88 5.09 10.27
C ILE A 109 -10.34 3.74 9.82
N VAL A 110 -10.51 3.40 8.53
CA VAL A 110 -9.70 2.38 7.86
C VAL A 110 -8.59 3.07 7.09
N VAL A 111 -7.36 2.59 7.28
CA VAL A 111 -6.17 3.03 6.54
C VAL A 111 -5.75 1.92 5.59
N ALA A 112 -5.54 2.25 4.32
CA ALA A 112 -5.20 1.29 3.29
C ALA A 112 -4.08 1.80 2.38
N PRO A 113 -3.15 0.94 1.95
CA PRO A 113 -2.27 1.24 0.81
C PRO A 113 -3.09 1.40 -0.47
N SER A 114 -2.63 2.28 -1.36
CA SER A 114 -3.30 2.59 -2.64
C SER A 114 -3.07 1.57 -3.74
N ASP A 115 -2.16 0.61 -3.53
CA ASP A 115 -1.52 -0.17 -4.59
C ASP A 115 -1.58 -1.69 -4.37
N HIS A 116 -2.46 -2.16 -3.47
CA HIS A 116 -2.68 -3.57 -3.21
C HIS A 116 -3.80 -4.16 -4.07
N LEU A 117 -3.61 -5.42 -4.48
CA LEU A 117 -4.62 -6.19 -5.19
C LEU A 117 -5.49 -6.97 -4.19
N ILE A 118 -6.79 -6.96 -4.43
CA ILE A 118 -7.79 -7.75 -3.70
C ILE A 118 -8.61 -8.53 -4.74
N LEU A 119 -8.64 -9.85 -4.63
CA LEU A 119 -9.31 -10.71 -5.60
C LEU A 119 -10.78 -10.99 -5.25
N LYS A 120 -11.09 -11.13 -3.94
CA LYS A 120 -12.44 -11.44 -3.43
C LYS A 120 -13.01 -10.21 -2.74
N GLU A 121 -13.43 -9.23 -3.52
CA GLU A 121 -13.80 -7.91 -3.01
C GLU A 121 -14.98 -7.93 -2.03
N ASP A 122 -15.99 -8.77 -2.27
CA ASP A 122 -17.16 -8.87 -1.38
C ASP A 122 -16.77 -9.40 0.03
N ILE A 123 -15.79 -10.31 0.10
CA ILE A 123 -15.26 -10.81 1.38
C ILE A 123 -14.47 -9.69 2.07
N PHE A 124 -13.60 -9.02 1.33
CA PHE A 124 -12.82 -7.89 1.83
C PHE A 124 -13.71 -6.80 2.46
N LEU A 125 -14.76 -6.39 1.75
CA LEU A 125 -15.67 -5.34 2.23
C LEU A 125 -16.40 -5.76 3.53
N LYS A 126 -16.79 -7.03 3.65
CA LYS A 126 -17.39 -7.57 4.88
C LYS A 126 -16.39 -7.55 6.04
N ASP A 127 -15.14 -7.95 5.80
CA ASP A 127 -14.09 -7.99 6.83
C ASP A 127 -13.71 -6.58 7.29
N VAL A 128 -13.63 -5.61 6.37
CA VAL A 128 -13.44 -4.20 6.71
C VAL A 128 -14.63 -3.66 7.52
N GLN A 129 -15.86 -3.96 7.13
CA GLN A 129 -17.05 -3.51 7.88
C GLN A 129 -17.07 -4.09 9.29
N LYS A 130 -16.78 -5.39 9.46
CA LYS A 130 -16.63 -6.02 10.78
C LYS A 130 -15.58 -5.29 11.64
N SER A 131 -14.44 -4.95 11.04
CA SER A 131 -13.36 -4.26 11.74
C SER A 131 -13.76 -2.85 12.17
N LEU A 132 -14.49 -2.11 11.31
CA LEU A 132 -15.03 -0.79 11.64
C LEU A 132 -16.08 -0.86 12.77
N ASP A 133 -16.93 -1.89 12.77
CA ASP A 133 -17.92 -2.10 13.83
C ASP A 133 -17.23 -2.47 15.15
N PHE A 134 -16.19 -3.30 15.12
CA PHE A 134 -15.42 -3.68 16.28
C PHE A 134 -14.74 -2.50 16.98
N VAL A 135 -14.05 -1.64 16.23
CA VAL A 135 -13.30 -0.49 16.80
C VAL A 135 -14.21 0.64 17.30
N LYS A 136 -15.48 0.63 16.91
CA LYS A 136 -16.47 1.58 17.41
C LYS A 136 -16.72 1.41 18.90
N ASP A 137 -16.75 0.15 19.37
CA ASP A 137 -17.11 -0.21 20.72
C ASP A 137 -15.90 -0.66 21.56
N ASN A 138 -14.72 -0.82 20.93
CA ASN A 138 -13.49 -1.28 21.56
C ASN A 138 -12.33 -0.31 21.34
N ASN A 139 -11.57 -0.04 22.41
CA ASN A 139 -10.30 0.71 22.30
C ASN A 139 -9.20 -0.21 21.73
N ALA A 140 -9.23 -0.43 20.42
CA ALA A 140 -8.37 -1.38 19.73
C ALA A 140 -7.72 -0.76 18.47
N LEU A 141 -6.50 -1.18 18.22
CA LEU A 141 -5.78 -1.00 16.96
C LEU A 141 -5.90 -2.31 16.18
N VAL A 142 -6.65 -2.32 15.10
CA VAL A 142 -6.92 -3.54 14.32
C VAL A 142 -6.06 -3.59 13.07
N THR A 143 -5.53 -4.77 12.74
CA THR A 143 -4.93 -5.07 11.44
C THR A 143 -5.56 -6.31 10.81
N LEU A 144 -5.48 -6.43 9.48
CA LEU A 144 -5.96 -7.60 8.75
C LEU A 144 -4.77 -8.53 8.45
N GLY A 145 -4.81 -9.74 9.01
CA GLY A 145 -3.74 -10.74 8.90
C GLY A 145 -4.06 -11.76 7.82
N ILE A 146 -3.11 -11.98 6.90
CA ILE A 146 -3.22 -12.93 5.80
C ILE A 146 -2.47 -14.21 6.15
N LYS A 147 -3.09 -15.38 6.00
CA LYS A 147 -2.40 -16.66 6.22
C LYS A 147 -1.28 -16.83 5.20
N PRO A 148 -0.02 -17.06 5.63
CA PRO A 148 1.09 -17.26 4.73
C PRO A 148 0.91 -18.50 3.85
N SER A 149 1.21 -18.37 2.56
CA SER A 149 1.24 -19.48 1.59
C SER A 149 2.65 -19.85 1.14
N ARG A 150 3.65 -19.01 1.47
CA ARG A 150 5.07 -19.19 1.19
C ARG A 150 5.92 -18.42 2.21
N PRO A 151 7.22 -18.74 2.38
CA PRO A 151 8.10 -17.99 3.27
C PRO A 151 8.53 -16.68 2.60
N GLU A 152 7.74 -15.62 2.76
CA GLU A 152 7.96 -14.30 2.15
C GLU A 152 8.85 -13.42 3.05
N THR A 153 9.95 -12.91 2.52
CA THR A 153 10.88 -12.05 3.26
C THR A 153 10.63 -10.55 3.08
N GLY A 154 9.73 -10.20 2.16
CA GLY A 154 9.34 -8.81 1.85
C GLY A 154 8.23 -8.26 2.73
N TYR A 155 7.57 -9.11 3.52
CA TYR A 155 6.39 -8.75 4.34
C TYR A 155 6.70 -8.71 5.83
N GLY A 156 5.89 -7.95 6.56
CA GLY A 156 5.79 -8.06 8.01
C GLY A 156 4.98 -9.29 8.41
N TYR A 157 5.33 -9.90 9.53
CA TYR A 157 4.63 -11.03 10.14
C TYR A 157 4.05 -10.63 11.49
N ILE A 158 2.84 -11.11 11.76
CA ILE A 158 2.08 -10.87 12.98
C ILE A 158 1.89 -12.21 13.68
N GLN A 159 2.36 -12.34 14.92
CA GLN A 159 2.08 -13.52 15.73
C GLN A 159 0.76 -13.36 16.47
N SER A 160 -0.16 -14.31 16.29
CA SER A 160 -1.39 -14.40 17.05
C SER A 160 -1.13 -14.90 18.48
N SER A 161 -1.96 -14.47 19.44
CA SER A 161 -2.02 -15.07 20.77
C SER A 161 -3.26 -15.98 20.89
N ASP A 162 -3.41 -16.63 22.03
CA ASP A 162 -4.62 -17.42 22.35
C ASP A 162 -5.79 -16.56 22.85
N ILE A 163 -5.59 -15.24 22.98
CA ILE A 163 -6.60 -14.32 23.49
C ILE A 163 -7.45 -13.82 22.33
N MET A 164 -8.74 -14.10 22.38
CA MET A 164 -9.73 -13.63 21.41
C MET A 164 -10.74 -12.69 22.05
N LEU A 165 -11.16 -11.71 21.26
CA LEU A 165 -12.31 -10.86 21.55
C LEU A 165 -13.20 -10.90 20.30
N ASP A 166 -14.33 -11.59 20.38
CA ASP A 166 -15.16 -12.00 19.24
C ASP A 166 -14.35 -12.78 18.20
N GLU A 167 -14.33 -12.32 16.93
CA GLU A 167 -13.55 -12.92 15.83
C GLU A 167 -12.11 -12.36 15.75
N PHE A 168 -11.72 -11.44 16.65
CA PHE A 168 -10.43 -10.76 16.63
C PHE A 168 -9.47 -11.40 17.62
N THR A 169 -8.28 -11.75 17.12
CA THR A 169 -7.22 -12.33 17.95
C THR A 169 -6.26 -11.25 18.41
N LYS A 170 -5.93 -11.22 19.70
CA LYS A 170 -4.93 -10.30 20.23
C LYS A 170 -3.56 -10.61 19.62
N VAL A 171 -2.86 -9.59 19.18
CA VAL A 171 -1.50 -9.71 18.63
C VAL A 171 -0.50 -9.88 19.76
N LYS A 172 0.45 -10.81 19.59
CA LYS A 172 1.53 -11.08 20.53
C LYS A 172 2.81 -10.33 20.13
N THR A 173 3.20 -10.43 18.87
CA THR A 173 4.37 -9.72 18.35
C THR A 173 4.19 -9.34 16.88
N PHE A 174 4.96 -8.34 16.44
CA PHE A 174 5.21 -8.03 15.05
C PHE A 174 6.68 -8.33 14.72
N THR A 175 6.96 -8.80 13.51
CA THR A 175 8.32 -8.96 12.99
C THR A 175 8.35 -8.49 11.54
N GLU A 176 9.04 -7.40 11.29
CA GLU A 176 9.09 -6.81 9.96
C GLU A 176 10.23 -7.43 9.14
N LYS A 177 9.91 -7.96 7.97
CA LYS A 177 10.83 -8.48 6.96
C LYS A 177 11.89 -9.44 7.52
N PRO A 178 11.48 -10.63 8.02
CA PRO A 178 12.39 -11.64 8.52
C PRO A 178 13.31 -12.18 7.40
N ASP A 179 14.42 -12.79 7.79
CA ASP A 179 15.18 -13.60 6.86
C ASP A 179 14.42 -14.86 6.43
N LEU A 180 14.94 -15.57 5.42
CA LEU A 180 14.25 -16.72 4.84
C LEU A 180 14.07 -17.89 5.84
N GLU A 181 15.05 -18.13 6.70
CA GLU A 181 14.99 -19.23 7.69
C GLU A 181 13.93 -18.94 8.73
N LEU A 182 13.88 -17.70 9.23
CA LEU A 182 12.87 -17.28 10.17
C LEU A 182 11.46 -17.26 9.55
N ALA A 183 11.33 -16.84 8.28
CA ALA A 183 10.07 -16.87 7.55
C ALA A 183 9.51 -18.30 7.39
N LYS A 184 10.38 -19.30 7.17
CA LYS A 184 9.99 -20.72 7.13
C LYS A 184 9.47 -21.20 8.50
N VAL A 185 10.19 -20.86 9.58
CA VAL A 185 9.77 -21.18 10.96
C VAL A 185 8.41 -20.57 11.27
N PHE A 186 8.18 -19.31 10.90
CA PHE A 186 6.91 -18.64 11.10
C PHE A 186 5.76 -19.33 10.37
N MET A 187 5.99 -19.75 9.11
CA MET A 187 4.97 -20.43 8.34
C MET A 187 4.64 -21.82 8.92
N GLU A 188 5.66 -22.58 9.37
CA GLU A 188 5.51 -23.93 9.93
C GLU A 188 4.80 -23.93 11.29
N SER A 189 5.00 -22.87 12.10
CA SER A 189 4.34 -22.73 13.40
C SER A 189 2.82 -22.60 13.31
N GLY A 190 2.30 -22.05 12.20
CA GLY A 190 0.89 -21.78 12.00
C GLY A 190 0.31 -20.62 12.83
N GLU A 191 1.13 -19.97 13.67
CA GLU A 191 0.72 -18.85 14.52
C GLU A 191 0.97 -17.47 13.88
N PHE A 192 1.70 -17.42 12.76
CA PHE A 192 2.08 -16.17 12.12
C PHE A 192 1.26 -15.91 10.85
N PHE A 193 0.94 -14.64 10.67
CA PHE A 193 0.17 -14.11 9.54
C PHE A 193 0.94 -12.97 8.88
N TRP A 194 0.80 -12.79 7.58
CA TRP A 194 1.34 -11.60 6.92
C TRP A 194 0.57 -10.35 7.32
N ASN A 195 1.28 -9.28 7.62
CA ASN A 195 0.70 -7.96 7.81
C ASN A 195 0.28 -7.38 6.45
N SER A 196 -1.02 -7.21 6.24
CA SER A 196 -1.54 -6.64 4.99
C SER A 196 -1.28 -5.14 4.85
N GLY A 197 -0.86 -4.45 5.91
CA GLY A 197 -0.76 -2.99 5.92
C GLY A 197 -2.11 -2.27 5.92
N LEU A 198 -3.20 -3.02 6.16
CA LEU A 198 -4.54 -2.47 6.35
C LEU A 198 -4.79 -2.34 7.85
N PHE A 199 -5.13 -1.14 8.30
CA PHE A 199 -5.36 -0.85 9.70
C PHE A 199 -6.73 -0.23 9.91
N VAL A 200 -7.36 -0.54 11.06
CA VAL A 200 -8.66 0.02 11.44
C VAL A 200 -8.63 0.43 12.91
N TRP A 201 -9.10 1.60 13.22
CA TRP A 201 -9.17 2.14 14.58
C TRP A 201 -10.16 3.29 14.71
N ASN A 202 -10.58 3.59 15.93
CA ASN A 202 -11.22 4.85 16.24
C ASN A 202 -10.18 5.98 16.25
N VAL A 203 -10.56 7.19 15.80
CA VAL A 203 -9.65 8.34 15.73
C VAL A 203 -9.02 8.69 17.07
N ASN A 204 -9.73 8.50 18.17
CA ASN A 204 -9.21 8.76 19.52
C ASN A 204 -8.15 7.73 19.91
N THR A 205 -8.39 6.45 19.62
CA THR A 205 -7.45 5.36 19.90
C THR A 205 -6.11 5.57 19.22
N ILE A 206 -6.12 5.95 17.94
CA ILE A 206 -4.84 6.19 17.22
C ILE A 206 -4.15 7.47 17.69
N LEU A 207 -4.87 8.53 18.03
CA LEU A 207 -4.28 9.76 18.59
C LEU A 207 -3.68 9.52 19.99
N GLU A 208 -4.32 8.73 20.83
CA GLU A 208 -3.77 8.29 22.12
C GLU A 208 -2.50 7.46 21.94
N ALA A 209 -2.50 6.53 20.98
CA ALA A 209 -1.32 5.72 20.66
C ALA A 209 -0.16 6.58 20.11
N LEU A 210 -0.45 7.56 19.24
CA LEU A 210 0.54 8.54 18.76
C LEU A 210 1.14 9.33 19.91
N SER A 211 0.32 9.83 20.83
CA SER A 211 0.80 10.58 22.00
C SER A 211 1.67 9.72 22.93
N LYS A 212 1.32 8.44 23.12
CA LYS A 212 2.03 7.51 24.00
C LYS A 212 3.36 7.05 23.41
N PHE A 213 3.38 6.65 22.13
CA PHE A 213 4.51 5.95 21.52
C PHE A 213 5.34 6.81 20.56
N LEU A 214 4.78 7.89 20.03
CA LEU A 214 5.42 8.84 19.12
C LEU A 214 5.16 10.30 19.54
N PRO A 215 5.51 10.65 20.80
CA PRO A 215 5.19 11.98 21.37
C PRO A 215 5.72 13.14 20.53
N ASP A 216 6.89 12.99 19.87
CA ASP A 216 7.45 14.05 19.03
C ASP A 216 6.58 14.38 17.83
N ILE A 217 5.90 13.37 17.24
CA ILE A 217 4.94 13.57 16.15
C ILE A 217 3.67 14.20 16.70
N SER A 218 3.11 13.64 17.79
CA SER A 218 1.88 14.13 18.41
C SER A 218 2.02 15.60 18.85
N LEU A 219 3.07 15.93 19.63
CA LEU A 219 3.31 17.31 20.09
C LEU A 219 3.41 18.32 18.93
N ARG A 220 4.04 17.89 17.82
CA ARG A 220 4.19 18.75 16.65
C ARG A 220 2.84 19.07 16.00
N PHE A 221 1.95 18.09 15.87
CA PHE A 221 0.61 18.30 15.33
C PHE A 221 -0.31 19.01 16.33
N ASP A 222 -0.14 18.79 17.63
CA ASP A 222 -0.90 19.48 18.68
C ASP A 222 -0.67 20.99 18.70
N LEU A 223 0.51 21.48 18.24
CA LEU A 223 0.80 22.91 18.11
C LEU A 223 -0.15 23.66 17.17
N GLY A 224 -0.81 22.96 16.26
CA GLY A 224 -1.74 23.56 15.32
C GLY A 224 -3.04 22.77 15.19
N LYS A 225 -3.48 22.11 16.26
CA LYS A 225 -4.71 21.30 16.22
C LYS A 225 -5.96 22.05 15.79
N GLU A 226 -6.03 23.36 16.05
CA GLU A 226 -7.11 24.26 15.65
C GLU A 226 -7.04 24.68 14.17
N LYS A 227 -5.92 24.41 13.50
CA LYS A 227 -5.72 24.74 12.08
C LYS A 227 -6.22 23.67 11.13
N PHE A 228 -6.35 22.41 11.63
CA PHE A 228 -6.84 21.31 10.80
C PHE A 228 -8.27 21.55 10.33
N ASN A 229 -8.56 21.16 9.10
CA ASN A 229 -9.81 21.41 8.39
C ASN A 229 -10.13 22.93 8.24
N THR A 230 -9.10 23.79 8.21
CA THR A 230 -9.20 25.22 7.94
C THR A 230 -8.30 25.64 6.78
N ALA A 231 -8.38 26.90 6.35
CA ALA A 231 -7.50 27.43 5.31
C ALA A 231 -6.01 27.46 5.71
N GLU A 232 -5.69 27.42 7.01
CA GLU A 232 -4.33 27.47 7.55
C GLU A 232 -3.64 26.10 7.61
N GLU A 233 -4.39 25.02 7.42
CA GLU A 233 -3.87 23.65 7.54
C GLU A 233 -2.68 23.40 6.63
N ARG A 234 -2.77 23.80 5.36
CA ARG A 234 -1.72 23.55 4.38
C ARG A 234 -0.41 24.22 4.75
N ASP A 235 -0.45 25.47 5.18
CA ASP A 235 0.75 26.20 5.57
C ASP A 235 1.35 25.62 6.85
N PHE A 236 0.51 25.26 7.82
CA PHE A 236 0.92 24.59 9.03
C PHE A 236 1.62 23.24 8.74
N ILE A 237 1.07 22.44 7.84
CA ILE A 237 1.66 21.14 7.45
C ILE A 237 2.98 21.36 6.69
N ALA A 238 3.05 22.34 5.79
CA ALA A 238 4.29 22.65 5.05
C ALA A 238 5.44 23.03 5.99
N GLU A 239 5.15 23.75 7.07
CA GLU A 239 6.14 24.17 8.06
C GLU A 239 6.56 23.06 9.04
N ASN A 240 5.65 22.18 9.41
CA ASN A 240 5.86 21.24 10.54
C ASN A 240 6.13 19.79 10.11
N PHE A 241 5.47 19.29 9.09
CA PHE A 241 5.57 17.90 8.63
C PHE A 241 7.00 17.46 8.23
N PRO A 242 7.82 18.30 7.55
CA PRO A 242 9.19 17.91 7.18
C PRO A 242 10.10 17.56 8.35
N TYR A 243 9.76 17.99 9.55
CA TYR A 243 10.54 17.71 10.77
C TYR A 243 10.02 16.52 11.57
N CYS A 244 8.96 15.84 11.09
CA CYS A 244 8.49 14.61 11.72
C CYS A 244 9.52 13.50 11.58
N LEU A 245 9.57 12.63 12.59
CA LEU A 245 10.39 11.42 12.56
C LEU A 245 10.00 10.54 11.36
N ASN A 246 10.99 10.08 10.61
CA ASN A 246 10.78 9.17 9.48
C ASN A 246 10.64 7.73 10.00
N ILE A 247 9.42 7.31 10.32
CA ILE A 247 9.12 6.01 10.93
C ILE A 247 7.80 5.45 10.39
N SER A 248 7.72 4.12 10.22
CA SER A 248 6.45 3.46 9.88
C SER A 248 5.54 3.35 11.11
N ILE A 249 4.24 3.23 10.86
CA ILE A 249 3.25 2.98 11.91
C ILE A 249 3.50 1.64 12.59
N ASP A 250 4.00 0.65 11.85
CA ASP A 250 4.33 -0.68 12.35
C ASP A 250 5.37 -0.58 13.47
N TYR A 251 6.56 -0.04 13.18
CA TYR A 251 7.63 0.16 14.16
C TYR A 251 7.29 1.19 15.23
N GLY A 252 6.55 2.22 14.87
CA GLY A 252 6.25 3.32 15.76
C GLY A 252 5.22 2.96 16.82
N ILE A 253 4.18 2.22 16.45
CA ILE A 253 3.00 1.96 17.28
C ILE A 253 2.65 0.48 17.34
N MET A 254 2.46 -0.22 16.20
CA MET A 254 1.86 -1.54 16.17
C MET A 254 2.71 -2.59 16.92
N GLU A 255 4.03 -2.48 16.89
CA GLU A 255 4.95 -3.34 17.64
C GLU A 255 4.96 -3.06 19.17
N LYS A 256 4.50 -1.87 19.59
CA LYS A 256 4.64 -1.42 20.99
C LYS A 256 3.33 -1.40 21.77
N ALA A 257 2.21 -1.29 21.04
CA ALA A 257 0.90 -1.17 21.66
C ALA A 257 0.40 -2.54 22.15
N ASP A 258 -0.25 -2.55 23.30
CA ASP A 258 -0.78 -3.74 23.96
C ASP A 258 -2.26 -4.03 23.63
N ASN A 259 -2.91 -3.10 22.90
CA ASN A 259 -4.30 -3.21 22.46
C ASN A 259 -4.40 -3.46 20.93
N VAL A 260 -3.43 -4.18 20.36
CA VAL A 260 -3.46 -4.57 18.96
C VAL A 260 -4.18 -5.89 18.78
N TYR A 261 -5.12 -5.91 17.85
CA TYR A 261 -5.90 -7.08 17.45
C TYR A 261 -5.79 -7.34 15.95
N MET A 262 -5.93 -8.58 15.56
CA MET A 262 -5.90 -9.03 14.18
C MET A 262 -7.19 -9.77 13.83
N LEU A 263 -7.79 -9.44 12.68
CA LEU A 263 -8.77 -10.30 12.02
C LEU A 263 -8.03 -11.15 10.97
N CYS A 264 -8.15 -12.48 11.10
CA CYS A 264 -7.61 -13.40 10.10
C CYS A 264 -8.53 -13.43 8.89
N VAL A 265 -7.99 -13.18 7.69
CA VAL A 265 -8.78 -12.97 6.47
C VAL A 265 -8.23 -13.76 5.27
N ASP A 266 -9.13 -14.09 4.31
CA ASP A 266 -8.81 -14.76 3.04
C ASP A 266 -9.59 -14.13 1.88
N PHE A 267 -9.25 -12.92 1.52
CA PHE A 267 -9.85 -12.23 0.37
C PHE A 267 -8.95 -12.20 -0.88
N GLY A 268 -7.88 -13.00 -0.92
CA GLY A 268 -6.96 -13.04 -2.05
C GLY A 268 -6.15 -11.74 -2.16
N TRP A 269 -5.35 -11.45 -1.14
CA TRP A 269 -4.51 -10.26 -1.04
C TRP A 269 -3.13 -10.46 -1.69
N ALA A 270 -2.65 -9.41 -2.36
CA ALA A 270 -1.25 -9.28 -2.78
C ALA A 270 -0.81 -7.81 -2.76
N ASP A 271 0.41 -7.56 -2.30
CA ASP A 271 0.99 -6.21 -2.27
C ASP A 271 1.46 -5.71 -3.63
N LEU A 272 1.54 -6.61 -4.63
CA LEU A 272 2.13 -6.33 -5.95
C LEU A 272 3.51 -5.64 -5.80
N GLY A 273 4.37 -6.18 -4.96
CA GLY A 273 5.66 -5.57 -4.64
C GLY A 273 6.71 -5.70 -5.73
N THR A 274 6.58 -6.69 -6.61
CA THR A 274 7.58 -7.08 -7.61
C THR A 274 6.95 -7.63 -8.89
N TRP A 275 7.74 -7.72 -9.98
CA TRP A 275 7.35 -8.40 -11.20
C TRP A 275 7.02 -9.89 -10.97
N GLY A 276 7.74 -10.56 -10.06
CA GLY A 276 7.48 -11.94 -9.67
C GLY A 276 6.10 -12.09 -9.04
N SER A 277 5.73 -11.21 -8.11
CA SER A 277 4.39 -11.23 -7.49
C SER A 277 3.27 -10.98 -8.52
N LEU A 278 3.52 -10.12 -9.50
CA LEU A 278 2.59 -9.90 -10.61
C LEU A 278 2.52 -11.11 -11.56
N PHE A 279 3.66 -11.76 -11.85
CA PHE A 279 3.71 -12.98 -12.62
C PHE A 279 2.88 -14.10 -11.98
N ASP A 280 2.97 -14.29 -10.65
CA ASP A 280 2.23 -15.36 -9.95
C ASP A 280 0.71 -15.20 -10.12
N LEU A 281 0.21 -13.97 -10.18
CA LEU A 281 -1.20 -13.62 -10.29
C LEU A 281 -1.73 -13.54 -11.73
N ALA A 282 -0.84 -13.32 -12.69
CA ALA A 282 -1.22 -13.15 -14.09
C ALA A 282 -1.68 -14.47 -14.72
N LYS A 283 -2.57 -14.38 -15.70
CA LYS A 283 -2.93 -15.51 -16.57
C LYS A 283 -1.71 -15.89 -17.39
N LYS A 284 -1.45 -17.18 -17.49
CA LYS A 284 -0.29 -17.75 -18.20
C LYS A 284 -0.75 -18.55 -19.42
N ASP A 285 0.12 -18.58 -20.45
CA ASP A 285 -0.02 -19.48 -21.59
C ASP A 285 0.42 -20.93 -21.24
N GLU A 286 0.39 -21.83 -22.22
CA GLU A 286 0.79 -23.23 -22.07
C GLU A 286 2.28 -23.41 -21.71
N GLN A 287 3.13 -22.44 -22.03
CA GLN A 287 4.56 -22.40 -21.71
C GLN A 287 4.84 -21.58 -20.44
N ASN A 288 3.80 -21.33 -19.62
CA ASN A 288 3.92 -20.58 -18.39
C ASN A 288 4.43 -19.14 -18.57
N ASN A 289 4.20 -18.50 -19.73
CA ASN A 289 4.50 -17.07 -19.91
C ASN A 289 3.27 -16.23 -19.56
N ALA A 290 3.48 -15.09 -18.90
CA ALA A 290 2.48 -14.08 -18.62
C ALA A 290 2.62 -12.88 -19.58
N LEU A 291 1.62 -12.65 -20.42
CA LEU A 291 1.57 -11.49 -21.34
C LEU A 291 0.62 -10.44 -20.76
N LEU A 292 1.15 -9.28 -20.41
CA LEU A 292 0.39 -8.19 -19.81
C LEU A 292 0.22 -7.05 -20.81
N LYS A 293 -1.03 -6.73 -21.17
CA LYS A 293 -1.38 -5.64 -22.11
C LYS A 293 -0.69 -5.72 -23.46
N SER A 294 -0.13 -6.85 -23.82
CA SER A 294 0.67 -7.00 -25.03
C SER A 294 0.40 -8.33 -25.70
N GLU A 295 0.58 -8.36 -26.99
CA GLU A 295 0.65 -9.59 -27.77
C GLU A 295 2.10 -9.82 -28.16
N ALA A 296 2.58 -11.04 -27.97
CA ALA A 296 3.91 -11.45 -28.40
C ALA A 296 3.87 -12.86 -28.98
N ILE A 297 4.69 -13.11 -30.00
CA ILE A 297 4.93 -14.44 -30.52
C ILE A 297 6.14 -15.02 -29.78
N MET A 298 5.93 -16.11 -29.06
CA MET A 298 6.94 -16.73 -28.22
C MET A 298 7.43 -18.03 -28.85
N TYR A 299 8.75 -18.17 -29.05
CA TYR A 299 9.39 -19.37 -29.54
C TYR A 299 10.39 -19.88 -28.50
N GLU A 300 10.33 -21.16 -28.13
CA GLU A 300 11.30 -21.80 -27.23
C GLU A 300 11.55 -20.99 -25.94
N SER A 301 10.48 -20.36 -25.40
CA SER A 301 10.55 -19.39 -24.30
C SER A 301 9.53 -19.76 -23.24
N ASN A 302 9.97 -19.91 -21.98
CA ASN A 302 9.13 -20.39 -20.88
C ASN A 302 9.27 -19.50 -19.65
N GLY A 303 8.17 -19.39 -18.89
CA GLY A 303 8.21 -18.80 -17.56
C GLY A 303 8.49 -17.28 -17.54
N ASN A 304 8.26 -16.57 -18.65
CA ASN A 304 8.55 -15.13 -18.75
C ASN A 304 7.35 -14.27 -18.38
N ILE A 305 7.62 -13.05 -17.91
CA ILE A 305 6.62 -11.99 -17.83
C ILE A 305 6.96 -10.93 -18.88
N VAL A 306 6.02 -10.67 -19.78
CA VAL A 306 6.16 -9.70 -20.86
C VAL A 306 5.11 -8.62 -20.70
N ALA A 307 5.55 -7.39 -20.55
CA ALA A 307 4.69 -6.22 -20.36
C ALA A 307 5.17 -5.09 -21.28
N LEU A 308 4.36 -4.70 -22.25
CA LEU A 308 4.69 -3.67 -23.22
C LEU A 308 3.59 -2.61 -23.22
N ASP A 309 3.95 -1.34 -23.16
CA ASP A 309 2.97 -0.25 -23.15
C ASP A 309 2.42 0.11 -24.52
N ASN A 310 3.08 -0.33 -25.61
CA ASN A 310 2.61 -0.13 -26.97
C ASN A 310 1.91 -1.40 -27.53
N PRO A 311 0.57 -1.47 -27.47
CA PRO A 311 -0.19 -2.66 -27.90
C PRO A 311 -0.14 -2.87 -29.44
N LYS A 312 0.35 -1.90 -30.21
CA LYS A 312 0.46 -2.00 -31.67
C LYS A 312 1.82 -2.53 -32.13
N ARG A 313 2.77 -2.74 -31.20
CA ARG A 313 4.09 -3.26 -31.54
C ARG A 313 4.05 -4.78 -31.65
N LEU A 314 4.38 -5.30 -32.83
CA LEU A 314 4.69 -6.72 -32.97
C LEU A 314 5.95 -7.04 -32.19
N THR A 315 5.85 -7.97 -31.26
CA THR A 315 6.99 -8.47 -30.47
C THR A 315 7.18 -9.94 -30.73
N VAL A 316 8.39 -10.34 -31.06
CA VAL A 316 8.78 -11.73 -31.26
C VAL A 316 9.93 -12.03 -30.29
N ILE A 317 9.77 -13.08 -29.50
CA ILE A 317 10.74 -13.48 -28.47
C ILE A 317 11.10 -14.94 -28.69
N GLN A 318 12.40 -15.23 -28.74
CA GLN A 318 12.92 -16.59 -28.88
C GLN A 318 14.02 -16.89 -27.86
N GLY A 319 13.96 -18.09 -27.26
CA GLY A 319 15.07 -18.67 -26.52
C GLY A 319 15.35 -18.06 -25.14
N ILE A 320 14.43 -17.30 -24.56
CA ILE A 320 14.59 -16.75 -23.21
C ILE A 320 13.66 -17.43 -22.20
N ASN A 321 14.17 -17.66 -20.99
CA ASN A 321 13.42 -18.33 -19.94
C ASN A 321 13.58 -17.59 -18.61
N ASP A 322 12.50 -17.57 -17.84
CA ASP A 322 12.44 -16.94 -16.51
C ASP A 322 12.90 -15.50 -16.49
N CYS A 323 12.49 -14.73 -17.51
CA CYS A 323 12.86 -13.33 -17.69
C CYS A 323 11.66 -12.39 -17.48
N ILE A 324 11.98 -11.18 -17.09
CA ILE A 324 11.15 -10.00 -17.17
C ILE A 324 11.51 -9.31 -18.49
N VAL A 325 10.51 -9.05 -19.35
CA VAL A 325 10.62 -8.22 -20.54
C VAL A 325 9.61 -7.09 -20.38
N ALA A 326 10.06 -5.91 -20.04
CA ALA A 326 9.18 -4.79 -19.75
C ALA A 326 9.59 -3.56 -20.54
N GLU A 327 8.66 -2.95 -21.28
CA GLU A 327 8.89 -1.74 -22.05
C GLU A 327 7.88 -0.66 -21.69
N SER A 328 8.36 0.52 -21.35
CA SER A 328 7.52 1.70 -21.20
C SER A 328 8.23 2.95 -21.67
N GLY A 329 7.55 3.70 -22.56
CA GLY A 329 8.09 4.91 -23.16
C GLY A 329 9.40 4.64 -23.93
N ASN A 330 10.49 5.19 -23.41
CA ASN A 330 11.83 5.13 -24.02
C ASN A 330 12.74 4.06 -23.38
N VAL A 331 12.20 3.15 -22.57
CA VAL A 331 13.00 2.14 -21.85
C VAL A 331 12.49 0.74 -22.12
N LEU A 332 13.41 -0.15 -22.46
CA LEU A 332 13.21 -1.61 -22.50
C LEU A 332 14.11 -2.26 -21.46
N LEU A 333 13.51 -3.00 -20.52
CA LEU A 333 14.19 -3.84 -19.55
C LEU A 333 14.07 -5.31 -19.94
N ILE A 334 15.18 -6.02 -19.99
CA ILE A 334 15.23 -7.49 -20.05
C ILE A 334 16.16 -7.96 -18.95
N CYS A 335 15.65 -8.70 -17.99
CA CYS A 335 16.47 -9.28 -16.92
C CYS A 335 15.85 -10.60 -16.40
N LYS A 336 16.59 -11.39 -15.64
CA LYS A 336 16.08 -12.58 -14.98
C LYS A 336 15.07 -12.22 -13.88
N LYS A 337 14.01 -13.02 -13.69
CA LYS A 337 13.04 -12.83 -12.59
C LYS A 337 13.74 -12.93 -11.23
N GLU A 338 14.70 -13.83 -11.05
CA GLU A 338 15.48 -13.94 -9.80
C GLU A 338 16.28 -12.68 -9.46
N ASP A 339 16.62 -11.85 -10.45
CA ASP A 339 17.34 -10.59 -10.30
C ASP A 339 16.41 -9.37 -10.08
N GLU A 340 15.11 -9.55 -9.93
CA GLU A 340 14.14 -8.43 -9.84
C GLU A 340 14.46 -7.41 -8.73
N GLN A 341 15.10 -7.82 -7.64
CA GLN A 341 15.52 -6.90 -6.57
C GLN A 341 16.63 -5.95 -7.01
N ARG A 342 17.40 -6.32 -8.03
CA ARG A 342 18.46 -5.48 -8.63
C ARG A 342 17.91 -4.38 -9.54
N ILE A 343 16.64 -4.40 -9.88
CA ILE A 343 16.02 -3.35 -10.72
C ILE A 343 16.26 -1.96 -10.12
N LYS A 344 16.26 -1.82 -8.78
CA LYS A 344 16.60 -0.55 -8.13
C LYS A 344 18.01 -0.07 -8.47
N GLN A 345 18.97 -0.99 -8.58
CA GLN A 345 20.34 -0.67 -9.01
C GLN A 345 20.35 -0.26 -10.49
N PHE A 346 19.62 -0.98 -11.35
CA PHE A 346 19.54 -0.66 -12.78
C PHE A 346 18.98 0.75 -13.02
N VAL A 347 17.95 1.14 -12.24
CA VAL A 347 17.39 2.50 -12.26
C VAL A 347 18.45 3.53 -11.85
N ALA A 348 19.15 3.31 -10.75
CA ALA A 348 20.19 4.21 -10.26
C ALA A 348 21.35 4.38 -11.27
N ASP A 349 21.79 3.28 -11.89
CA ASP A 349 22.85 3.27 -12.90
C ASP A 349 22.41 4.01 -14.18
N ALA A 350 21.18 3.77 -14.63
CA ALA A 350 20.60 4.49 -15.77
C ALA A 350 20.50 5.98 -15.52
N GLN A 351 20.00 6.37 -14.33
CA GLN A 351 19.90 7.77 -13.92
C GLN A 351 21.27 8.46 -13.86
N MET A 352 22.26 7.78 -13.28
CA MET A 352 23.62 8.32 -13.16
C MET A 352 24.28 8.52 -14.51
N LYS A 353 24.06 7.60 -15.47
CA LYS A 353 24.76 7.60 -16.76
C LYS A 353 24.02 8.42 -17.83
N TYR A 354 22.70 8.43 -17.82
CA TYR A 354 21.90 8.99 -18.90
C TYR A 354 20.96 10.13 -18.47
N GLY A 355 20.79 10.35 -17.18
CA GLY A 355 19.95 11.41 -16.63
C GLY A 355 18.62 10.97 -16.05
N LYS A 356 17.89 11.93 -15.43
CA LYS A 356 16.66 11.66 -14.69
C LYS A 356 15.46 11.28 -15.58
N GLU A 357 15.55 11.49 -16.88
CA GLU A 357 14.48 11.18 -17.84
C GLU A 357 14.18 9.66 -17.95
N PHE A 358 15.10 8.82 -17.45
CA PHE A 358 14.95 7.36 -17.44
C PHE A 358 14.48 6.82 -16.09
N ASN A 359 14.14 7.71 -15.13
CA ASN A 359 13.69 7.32 -13.79
C ASN A 359 12.19 7.58 -13.57
#